data_62d6137a2f64a020e4f8917f2dd8b75c
#
_entry.id   62d6137a2f64a020e4f8917f2dd8b75c
#
_cell.length_a   1.000
_cell.length_b   1.000
_cell.length_c   1.000
_cell.angle_alpha   90.00
_cell.angle_beta   90.00
_cell.angle_gamma   90.00
#
_symmetry.space_group_name_H-M   'P 1'
#
loop_
_entity.id
_entity.type
_entity.pdbx_description
1 polymer ?
#
loop_
_entity_poly.entity_id
_entity_poly.type
_entity_poly.pdbx_seq_one_letter_code
_entity_poly.pdbx_strand_id
1 'polypeptide(L)'
;MGCDIHIFLETKHKDFNHWHSFTHEPLSPGRHYELFTALSNVRGQCDEPMATPGWPKDASWSANNWNLVRISKSGHPHDRAVSKEKADEWTRNGMSQVVYDEDGNPMGVTRPDWHSHGHCSVETLAKALRKSKANCTHWKAVLAAARAFEKDDYQVRILLAYNN
;
A
#
# COMPACT_ATOMS: atom_id res chain seq x y z
N MET A 1 -3.31 -21.43 -2.35
CA MET A 1 -3.34 -20.34 -1.36
C MET A 1 -3.95 -19.11 -2.02
N GLY A 2 -4.83 -18.38 -1.32
CA GLY A 2 -5.42 -17.13 -1.81
C GLY A 2 -4.45 -15.96 -1.63
N CYS A 3 -4.67 -14.88 -2.39
CA CYS A 3 -3.98 -13.61 -2.20
C CYS A 3 -5.01 -12.56 -1.83
N ASP A 4 -4.78 -11.82 -0.78
CA ASP A 4 -5.61 -10.69 -0.36
C ASP A 4 -4.90 -9.38 -0.70
N ILE A 5 -5.68 -8.33 -0.86
CA ILE A 5 -5.17 -6.98 -1.05
C ILE A 5 -5.50 -6.12 0.17
N HIS A 6 -4.55 -5.34 0.57
CA HIS A 6 -4.67 -4.30 1.59
C HIS A 6 -4.43 -2.95 0.93
N ILE A 7 -5.36 -2.05 1.10
CA ILE A 7 -5.24 -0.71 0.53
C ILE A 7 -5.41 0.37 1.58
N PHE A 8 -4.71 1.48 1.38
CA PHE A 8 -4.97 2.73 2.09
C PHE A 8 -5.41 3.78 1.09
N LEU A 9 -6.54 4.42 1.37
CA LEU A 9 -6.95 5.62 0.67
C LEU A 9 -6.33 6.80 1.40
N GLU A 10 -5.38 7.45 0.76
CA GLU A 10 -4.68 8.59 1.33
C GLU A 10 -5.12 9.89 0.66
N THR A 11 -5.28 10.90 1.49
CA THR A 11 -5.69 12.24 1.07
C THR A 11 -4.72 13.29 1.60
N LYS A 12 -4.49 14.34 0.82
CA LYS A 12 -3.67 15.48 1.20
C LYS A 12 -4.38 16.75 0.77
N HIS A 13 -4.84 17.54 1.74
CA HIS A 13 -5.41 18.85 1.46
C HIS A 13 -4.33 19.83 1.04
N LYS A 14 -4.66 20.80 0.20
CA LYS A 14 -3.72 21.81 -0.34
C LYS A 14 -2.97 22.61 0.74
N ASP A 15 -3.59 22.78 1.91
CA ASP A 15 -3.03 23.55 3.03
C ASP A 15 -2.10 22.72 3.92
N PHE A 16 -1.93 21.41 3.67
CA PHE A 16 -1.09 20.52 4.47
C PHE A 16 0.01 19.87 3.62
N ASN A 17 1.17 19.68 4.21
CA ASN A 17 2.33 19.07 3.55
C ASN A 17 2.41 17.56 3.71
N HIS A 18 1.47 16.92 4.40
CA HIS A 18 1.51 15.50 4.70
C HIS A 18 0.23 14.79 4.29
N TRP A 19 0.36 13.50 4.03
CA TRP A 19 -0.74 12.62 3.70
C TRP A 19 -1.45 12.10 4.95
N HIS A 20 -2.76 11.98 4.88
CA HIS A 20 -3.60 11.34 5.87
C HIS A 20 -4.28 10.13 5.27
N SER A 21 -4.33 9.04 6.02
CA SER A 21 -5.16 7.91 5.62
C SER A 21 -6.61 8.16 6.00
N PHE A 22 -7.53 7.85 5.09
CA PHE A 22 -8.97 7.90 5.34
C PHE A 22 -9.41 6.95 6.46
N THR A 23 -8.71 5.83 6.63
CA THR A 23 -8.93 4.85 7.70
C THR A 23 -7.64 4.59 8.46
N HIS A 24 -7.75 4.25 9.74
CA HIS A 24 -6.58 3.83 10.54
C HIS A 24 -6.07 2.44 10.17
N GLU A 25 -6.95 1.60 9.64
CA GLU A 25 -6.67 0.23 9.22
C GLU A 25 -6.74 0.11 7.70
N PRO A 26 -6.03 -0.85 7.09
CA PRO A 26 -6.14 -1.08 5.67
C PRO A 26 -7.55 -1.55 5.30
N LEU A 27 -8.05 -1.06 4.19
CA LEU A 27 -9.27 -1.58 3.58
C LEU A 27 -8.94 -2.87 2.82
N SER A 28 -9.83 -3.85 2.90
CA SER A 28 -9.74 -5.11 2.15
C SER A 28 -11.00 -5.27 1.28
N PRO A 29 -11.04 -4.65 0.09
CA PRO A 29 -12.25 -4.60 -0.73
C PRO A 29 -12.60 -5.91 -1.44
N GLY A 30 -11.92 -6.98 -1.10
CA GLY A 30 -12.15 -8.32 -1.62
C GLY A 30 -11.21 -8.71 -2.77
N ARG A 31 -11.16 -10.02 -3.00
CA ARG A 31 -10.28 -10.63 -3.99
C ARG A 31 -10.82 -10.45 -5.40
N HIS A 32 -9.96 -9.94 -6.29
CA HIS A 32 -10.23 -9.85 -7.72
C HIS A 32 -8.91 -9.94 -8.50
N TYR A 33 -8.57 -11.15 -8.92
CA TYR A 33 -7.22 -11.42 -9.44
C TYR A 33 -6.90 -10.69 -10.74
N GLU A 34 -7.86 -10.50 -11.64
CA GLU A 34 -7.65 -9.70 -12.85
C GLU A 34 -7.33 -8.24 -12.51
N LEU A 35 -7.94 -7.69 -11.44
CA LEU A 35 -7.60 -6.36 -10.96
C LEU A 35 -6.21 -6.33 -10.33
N PHE A 36 -5.84 -7.32 -9.54
CA PHE A 36 -4.52 -7.44 -8.94
C PHE A 36 -3.43 -7.56 -10.00
N THR A 37 -3.70 -8.33 -11.07
CA THR A 37 -2.83 -8.44 -12.24
C THR A 37 -2.70 -7.09 -12.95
N ALA A 38 -3.80 -6.40 -13.21
CA ALA A 38 -3.79 -5.11 -13.91
C ALA A 38 -3.08 -4.02 -13.11
N LEU A 39 -3.22 -4.01 -11.78
CA LEU A 39 -2.57 -3.01 -10.93
C LEU A 39 -1.09 -3.32 -10.70
N SER A 40 -0.74 -4.55 -10.32
CA SER A 40 0.57 -4.85 -9.75
C SER A 40 1.19 -6.18 -10.25
N ASN A 41 0.67 -6.75 -11.32
CA ASN A 41 1.11 -8.04 -11.87
C ASN A 41 1.06 -9.21 -10.85
N VAL A 42 0.07 -9.19 -9.96
CA VAL A 42 -0.13 -10.21 -8.94
C VAL A 42 -1.13 -11.26 -9.43
N ARG A 43 -0.80 -12.54 -9.31
CA ARG A 43 -1.63 -13.69 -9.71
C ARG A 43 -1.99 -13.76 -11.19
N GLY A 44 -1.21 -13.17 -12.07
CA GLY A 44 -1.39 -13.20 -13.51
C GLY A 44 -0.13 -12.78 -14.25
N GLN A 45 -0.30 -12.44 -15.51
CA GLN A 45 0.77 -11.89 -16.34
C GLN A 45 0.32 -10.56 -16.92
N CYS A 46 1.08 -9.53 -16.65
CA CYS A 46 0.90 -8.17 -17.16
C CYS A 46 2.26 -7.53 -17.37
N ASP A 47 2.62 -7.27 -18.61
CA ASP A 47 3.93 -6.68 -18.94
C ASP A 47 4.06 -5.25 -18.40
N GLU A 48 2.93 -4.52 -18.34
CA GLU A 48 2.87 -3.14 -17.89
C GLU A 48 1.79 -2.98 -16.80
N PRO A 49 2.09 -3.29 -15.53
CA PRO A 49 1.18 -3.03 -14.43
C PRO A 49 0.93 -1.53 -14.27
N MET A 50 -0.30 -1.15 -13.93
CA MET A 50 -0.73 0.25 -13.93
C MET A 50 -0.31 1.04 -12.69
N ALA A 51 -0.10 0.36 -11.56
CA ALA A 51 0.36 1.02 -10.33
C ALA A 51 1.87 1.30 -10.39
N THR A 52 2.28 2.41 -9.81
CA THR A 52 3.69 2.71 -9.60
C THR A 52 4.22 1.76 -8.52
N PRO A 53 5.29 1.01 -8.78
CA PRO A 53 5.83 0.08 -7.81
C PRO A 53 6.51 0.81 -6.63
N GLY A 54 6.50 0.18 -5.47
CA GLY A 54 7.15 0.65 -4.26
C GLY A 54 6.20 1.38 -3.30
N TRP A 55 6.61 1.42 -2.03
CA TRP A 55 5.91 2.14 -0.98
C TRP A 55 6.39 3.60 -0.96
N PRO A 56 5.48 4.59 -0.97
CA PRO A 56 5.88 5.99 -0.95
C PRO A 56 6.63 6.36 0.35
N LYS A 57 7.69 7.15 0.23
CA LYS A 57 8.45 7.62 1.41
C LYS A 57 7.62 8.53 2.33
N ASP A 58 6.72 9.29 1.74
CA ASP A 58 5.80 10.21 2.40
C ASP A 58 4.43 9.58 2.71
N ALA A 59 4.35 8.26 2.84
CA ALA A 59 3.11 7.59 3.22
C ALA A 59 2.65 8.05 4.61
N SER A 60 1.32 8.11 4.80
CA SER A 60 0.73 8.54 6.07
C SER A 60 1.21 7.70 7.25
N TRP A 61 1.15 8.28 8.44
CA TRP A 61 1.50 7.57 9.67
C TRP A 61 0.71 6.26 9.83
N SER A 62 -0.59 6.26 9.53
CA SER A 62 -1.44 5.06 9.64
C SER A 62 -0.97 3.97 8.68
N ALA A 63 -0.73 4.30 7.41
CA ALA A 63 -0.25 3.34 6.42
C ALA A 63 1.13 2.78 6.80
N ASN A 64 2.05 3.64 7.22
CA ASN A 64 3.37 3.22 7.69
C ASN A 64 3.28 2.33 8.93
N ASN A 65 2.44 2.68 9.91
CA ASN A 65 2.28 1.90 11.13
C ASN A 65 1.75 0.47 10.86
N TRP A 66 0.93 0.29 9.84
CA TRP A 66 0.45 -1.03 9.44
C TRP A 66 1.46 -1.81 8.62
N ASN A 67 2.16 -1.16 7.72
CA ASN A 67 3.13 -1.80 6.83
C ASN A 67 4.51 -1.98 7.47
N LEU A 68 4.83 -1.19 8.49
CA LEU A 68 6.17 -1.12 9.07
C LEU A 68 6.38 -2.17 10.16
N VAL A 69 7.50 -2.87 10.06
CA VAL A 69 8.12 -3.65 11.15
C VAL A 69 9.33 -2.86 11.65
N ARG A 70 9.27 -2.38 12.89
CA ARG A 70 10.35 -1.58 13.48
C ARG A 70 11.60 -2.42 13.69
N ILE A 71 12.76 -1.80 13.56
CA ILE A 71 14.03 -2.43 13.92
C ILE A 71 14.35 -2.02 15.35
N SER A 72 14.50 -2.99 16.26
CA SER A 72 14.89 -2.75 17.64
C SER A 72 15.96 -3.70 18.10
N LYS A 73 16.76 -3.27 19.07
CA LYS A 73 17.80 -4.14 19.67
C LYS A 73 17.24 -5.36 20.39
N SER A 74 16.04 -5.25 20.93
CA SER A 74 15.37 -6.35 21.64
C SER A 74 14.68 -7.36 20.72
N GLY A 75 14.31 -6.93 19.50
CA GLY A 75 13.58 -7.78 18.54
C GLY A 75 12.27 -8.35 19.07
N HIS A 76 11.62 -7.71 20.06
CA HIS A 76 10.51 -8.29 20.77
C HIS A 76 9.26 -8.38 19.87
N PRO A 77 8.66 -9.57 19.68
CA PRO A 77 7.55 -9.77 18.75
C PRO A 77 6.30 -8.93 19.07
N HIS A 78 6.06 -8.65 20.36
CA HIS A 78 4.90 -7.86 20.80
C HIS A 78 4.98 -6.38 20.35
N ASP A 79 6.18 -5.86 20.08
CA ASP A 79 6.37 -4.46 19.66
C ASP A 79 6.31 -4.28 18.14
N ARG A 80 5.91 -5.31 17.40
CA ARG A 80 6.03 -5.36 15.93
C ARG A 80 7.44 -4.95 15.48
N ALA A 81 8.44 -5.49 16.16
CA ALA A 81 9.84 -5.19 15.92
C ALA A 81 10.63 -6.44 15.62
N VAL A 82 11.71 -6.28 14.89
CA VAL A 82 12.67 -7.35 14.59
C VAL A 82 14.08 -6.86 14.89
N SER A 83 15.01 -7.81 15.06
CA SER A 83 16.42 -7.46 15.16
C SER A 83 16.94 -6.92 13.82
N LYS A 84 18.02 -6.16 13.89
CA LYS A 84 18.67 -5.63 12.67
C LYS A 84 19.09 -6.77 11.72
N GLU A 85 19.65 -7.85 12.24
CA GLU A 85 20.10 -9.00 11.47
C GLU A 85 18.94 -9.62 10.68
N LYS A 86 17.75 -9.74 11.32
CA LYS A 86 16.56 -10.28 10.67
C LYS A 86 15.98 -9.35 9.63
N ALA A 87 15.99 -8.05 9.89
CA ALA A 87 15.58 -7.05 8.91
C ALA A 87 16.51 -7.04 7.68
N ASP A 88 17.82 -7.11 7.89
CA ASP A 88 18.82 -7.19 6.83
C ASP A 88 18.67 -8.49 6.01
N GLU A 89 18.33 -9.62 6.65
CA GLU A 89 18.02 -10.89 5.98
C GLU A 89 16.80 -10.74 5.06
N TRP A 90 15.68 -10.20 5.57
CA TRP A 90 14.47 -9.99 4.76
C TRP A 90 14.69 -9.08 3.57
N THR A 91 15.42 -7.99 3.77
CA THR A 91 15.75 -7.04 2.70
C THR A 91 16.63 -7.68 1.63
N ARG A 92 17.65 -8.42 2.04
CA ARG A 92 18.58 -9.15 1.15
C ARG A 92 17.86 -10.21 0.31
N ASN A 93 16.87 -10.87 0.91
CA ASN A 93 16.07 -11.91 0.24
C ASN A 93 14.91 -11.32 -0.59
N GLY A 94 14.78 -9.99 -0.67
CA GLY A 94 13.72 -9.33 -1.41
C GLY A 94 12.32 -9.45 -0.77
N MET A 95 12.26 -9.87 0.49
CA MET A 95 10.99 -10.04 1.23
C MET A 95 10.47 -8.73 1.84
N SER A 96 11.35 -7.76 2.02
CA SER A 96 11.04 -6.48 2.64
C SER A 96 11.83 -5.35 1.98
N GLN A 97 11.33 -4.13 2.14
CA GLN A 97 11.98 -2.89 1.71
C GLN A 97 12.23 -2.01 2.92
N VAL A 98 13.35 -1.29 2.95
CA VAL A 98 13.61 -0.29 3.99
C VAL A 98 12.64 0.88 3.80
N VAL A 99 11.99 1.28 4.87
CA VAL A 99 11.12 2.46 4.93
C VAL A 99 11.88 3.58 5.62
N TYR A 100 11.91 4.74 5.01
CA TYR A 100 12.61 5.94 5.49
C TYR A 100 11.61 7.00 5.92
N ASP A 101 12.00 7.83 6.89
CA ASP A 101 11.27 9.04 7.24
C ASP A 101 11.53 10.18 6.22
N GLU A 102 10.91 11.36 6.46
CA GLU A 102 11.07 12.54 5.60
C GLU A 102 12.52 13.05 5.56
N ASP A 103 13.27 12.83 6.64
CA ASP A 103 14.68 13.22 6.77
C ASP A 103 15.65 12.18 6.17
N GLY A 104 15.11 11.04 5.67
CA GLY A 104 15.90 9.97 5.06
C GLY A 104 16.49 8.97 6.06
N ASN A 105 16.02 8.98 7.33
CA ASN A 105 16.45 8.00 8.33
C ASN A 105 15.62 6.72 8.20
N PRO A 106 16.21 5.52 8.37
CA PRO A 106 15.46 4.27 8.31
C PRO A 106 14.52 4.13 9.52
N MET A 107 13.22 4.05 9.26
CA MET A 107 12.19 3.80 10.27
C MET A 107 12.04 2.31 10.60
N GLY A 108 12.27 1.45 9.62
CA GLY A 108 12.10 0.00 9.72
C GLY A 108 12.05 -0.64 8.35
N VAL A 109 11.44 -1.80 8.27
CA VAL A 109 11.24 -2.55 7.02
C VAL A 109 9.77 -2.86 6.80
N THR A 110 9.35 -3.00 5.54
CA THR A 110 7.98 -3.45 5.21
C THR A 110 7.77 -4.88 5.71
N ARG A 111 6.50 -5.24 5.98
CA ARG A 111 6.15 -6.60 6.41
C ARG A 111 6.57 -7.64 5.38
N PRO A 112 7.24 -8.72 5.76
CA PRO A 112 7.73 -9.72 4.82
C PRO A 112 6.63 -10.58 4.21
N ASP A 113 5.46 -10.64 4.85
CA ASP A 113 4.25 -11.30 4.35
C ASP A 113 3.43 -10.41 3.39
N TRP A 114 3.77 -9.12 3.31
CA TRP A 114 3.20 -8.19 2.35
C TRP A 114 4.17 -7.96 1.20
N HIS A 115 3.71 -8.17 -0.02
CA HIS A 115 4.51 -8.06 -1.23
C HIS A 115 3.86 -7.14 -2.27
N SER A 116 4.57 -6.91 -3.38
CA SER A 116 4.10 -6.13 -4.53
C SER A 116 3.55 -4.76 -4.13
N HIS A 117 4.25 -4.11 -3.20
CA HIS A 117 3.91 -2.76 -2.76
C HIS A 117 3.84 -1.81 -3.94
N GLY A 118 2.84 -0.95 -3.94
CA GLY A 118 2.67 0.05 -4.98
C GLY A 118 1.70 1.15 -4.58
N HIS A 119 1.52 2.09 -5.47
CA HIS A 119 0.53 3.14 -5.32
C HIS A 119 -0.01 3.58 -6.66
N CYS A 120 -1.21 4.12 -6.67
CA CYS A 120 -1.80 4.64 -7.89
C CYS A 120 -2.72 5.85 -7.63
N SER A 121 -2.99 6.60 -8.69
CA SER A 121 -3.99 7.65 -8.69
C SER A 121 -5.41 7.08 -8.76
N VAL A 122 -6.40 7.91 -8.45
CA VAL A 122 -7.83 7.57 -8.59
C VAL A 122 -8.18 7.20 -10.03
N GLU A 123 -7.62 7.92 -11.00
CA GLU A 123 -7.83 7.63 -12.42
C GLU A 123 -7.23 6.28 -12.83
N THR A 124 -6.05 5.95 -12.33
CA THR A 124 -5.41 4.65 -12.56
C THR A 124 -6.25 3.52 -11.99
N LEU A 125 -6.75 3.65 -10.75
CA LEU A 125 -7.67 2.68 -10.15
C LEU A 125 -8.93 2.51 -11.01
N ALA A 126 -9.54 3.62 -11.46
CA ALA A 126 -10.73 3.59 -12.30
C ALA A 126 -10.49 2.87 -13.63
N LYS A 127 -9.33 3.08 -14.27
CA LYS A 127 -8.93 2.37 -15.49
C LYS A 127 -8.73 0.86 -15.24
N ALA A 128 -8.04 0.51 -14.15
CA ALA A 128 -7.81 -0.89 -13.78
C ALA A 128 -9.13 -1.62 -13.50
N LEU A 129 -10.07 -1.00 -12.79
CA LEU A 129 -11.41 -1.55 -12.53
C LEU A 129 -12.18 -1.81 -13.83
N ARG A 130 -12.12 -0.89 -14.80
CA ARG A 130 -12.75 -1.10 -16.12
C ARG A 130 -12.09 -2.22 -16.90
N LYS A 131 -10.75 -2.25 -16.95
CA LYS A 131 -9.98 -3.27 -17.69
C LYS A 131 -10.22 -4.67 -17.13
N SER A 132 -10.24 -4.83 -15.83
CA SER A 132 -10.44 -6.10 -15.14
C SER A 132 -11.90 -6.53 -15.03
N LYS A 133 -12.85 -5.69 -15.47
CA LYS A 133 -14.30 -5.91 -15.28
C LYS A 133 -14.69 -6.13 -13.80
N ALA A 134 -13.90 -5.61 -12.87
CA ALA A 134 -14.14 -5.72 -11.44
C ALA A 134 -15.39 -4.93 -11.06
N ASN A 135 -16.52 -5.63 -10.92
CA ASN A 135 -17.83 -5.03 -10.65
C ASN A 135 -18.29 -5.30 -9.22
N CYS A 136 -17.40 -5.27 -8.26
CA CYS A 136 -17.70 -5.51 -6.86
C CYS A 136 -18.04 -4.20 -6.15
N THR A 137 -19.06 -4.24 -5.29
CA THR A 137 -19.58 -3.06 -4.57
C THR A 137 -18.50 -2.40 -3.70
N HIS A 138 -17.63 -3.17 -3.05
CA HIS A 138 -16.59 -2.61 -2.20
C HIS A 138 -15.58 -1.77 -3.00
N TRP A 139 -15.14 -2.25 -4.17
CA TRP A 139 -14.25 -1.48 -5.04
C TRP A 139 -14.91 -0.22 -5.58
N LYS A 140 -16.20 -0.29 -5.90
CA LYS A 140 -16.99 0.90 -6.29
C LYS A 140 -17.07 1.91 -5.16
N ALA A 141 -17.26 1.45 -3.91
CA ALA A 141 -17.30 2.32 -2.74
C ALA A 141 -15.95 3.02 -2.50
N VAL A 142 -14.84 2.28 -2.62
CA VAL A 142 -13.49 2.87 -2.54
C VAL A 142 -13.30 3.95 -3.60
N LEU A 143 -13.65 3.66 -4.85
CA LEU A 143 -13.54 4.64 -5.94
C LEU A 143 -14.44 5.86 -5.74
N ALA A 144 -15.66 5.66 -5.23
CA ALA A 144 -16.59 6.75 -4.94
C ALA A 144 -16.07 7.66 -3.82
N ALA A 145 -15.53 7.07 -2.74
CA ALA A 145 -14.91 7.83 -1.66
C ALA A 145 -13.71 8.64 -2.15
N ALA A 146 -12.81 8.00 -2.91
CA ALA A 146 -11.65 8.68 -3.50
C ALA A 146 -12.05 9.89 -4.35
N ARG A 147 -13.04 9.73 -5.22
CA ARG A 147 -13.56 10.82 -6.07
C ARG A 147 -14.25 11.91 -5.28
N ALA A 148 -14.89 11.61 -4.16
CA ALA A 148 -15.50 12.62 -3.30
C ALA A 148 -14.42 13.55 -2.73
N PHE A 149 -13.29 13.02 -2.28
CA PHE A 149 -12.17 13.85 -1.83
C PHE A 149 -11.56 14.70 -2.94
N GLU A 150 -11.40 14.17 -4.16
CA GLU A 150 -10.88 14.96 -5.29
C GLU A 150 -11.77 16.16 -5.62
N LYS A 151 -13.10 16.05 -5.43
CA LYS A 151 -14.03 17.17 -5.64
C LYS A 151 -13.88 18.30 -4.62
N ASP A 152 -13.36 17.98 -3.44
CA ASP A 152 -13.14 18.93 -2.35
C ASP A 152 -11.67 19.42 -2.29
N ASP A 153 -10.99 19.43 -3.45
CA ASP A 153 -9.61 19.92 -3.62
C ASP A 153 -8.54 19.13 -2.87
N TYR A 154 -8.81 17.86 -2.50
CA TYR A 154 -7.77 16.96 -1.98
C TYR A 154 -7.00 16.30 -3.13
N GLN A 155 -5.69 16.19 -2.96
CA GLN A 155 -4.92 15.19 -3.67
C GLN A 155 -5.26 13.82 -3.07
N VAL A 156 -5.42 12.82 -3.92
CA VAL A 156 -5.80 11.47 -3.50
C VAL A 156 -4.89 10.44 -4.16
N ARG A 157 -4.45 9.46 -3.38
CA ARG A 157 -3.76 8.28 -3.88
C ARG A 157 -4.20 7.02 -3.14
N ILE A 158 -3.99 5.88 -3.75
CA ILE A 158 -4.29 4.58 -3.19
C ILE A 158 -2.97 3.82 -3.04
N LEU A 159 -2.63 3.44 -1.81
CA LEU A 159 -1.50 2.54 -1.54
C LEU A 159 -1.99 1.11 -1.60
N LEU A 160 -1.13 0.23 -2.10
CA LEU A 160 -1.44 -1.18 -2.37
C LEU A 160 -0.38 -2.06 -1.71
N ALA A 161 -0.82 -3.12 -1.04
CA ALA A 161 0.02 -4.23 -0.60
C ALA A 161 -0.77 -5.53 -0.71
N TYR A 162 -0.10 -6.63 -0.95
CA TYR A 162 -0.70 -7.94 -1.14
C TYR A 162 -0.09 -8.94 -0.17
N ASN A 163 -0.89 -9.89 0.31
CA ASN A 163 -0.38 -11.02 1.08
C ASN A 163 -0.89 -12.36 0.54
N ASN A 164 -0.15 -13.43 0.81
CA ASN A 164 -0.50 -14.79 0.41
C ASN A 164 -1.11 -15.58 1.57
#